data_bb4742ab1d3c6a9d87e0653432143bb3
#
_entry.id   bb4742ab1d3c6a9d87e0653432143bb3
#
_cell.length_a   1.000
_cell.length_b   1.000
_cell.length_c   1.000
_cell.angle_alpha   90.00
_cell.angle_beta   90.00
_cell.angle_gamma   90.00
#
_symmetry.space_group_name_H-M   'P 1'
#
loop_
_entity.id
_entity.type
_entity.pdbx_description
1 polymer ?
#
loop_
_entity_poly.entity_id
_entity_poly.type
_entity_poly.pdbx_seq_one_letter_code
_entity_poly.pdbx_strand_id
1 'polypeptide(L)'
;MLIIPAIDLRAGRCVRLRQGIKDQETVYSDNPVEVARRWEAQGAEVIHVVDLDGAFEGRPRNFAVVKKVVKAVGIPIQLGGGLRNLKAIERAIGAGVARVILGTAALRNPDLLPEAASRFEGRVAAAIDARDGIVAVEGWTRESGEQAIDVALRFERAGACALIYTDIARDGMQTGPNLAGLKRLAEAVEAP
;
A
#
# COMPACT_ATOMS: atom_id res chain seq x y z
N MET A 1 -16.18 -2.54 11.11
CA MET A 1 -15.40 -2.12 9.92
C MET A 1 -14.34 -1.14 10.40
N LEU A 2 -13.06 -1.40 10.12
CA LEU A 2 -11.95 -0.49 10.44
C LEU A 2 -11.73 0.47 9.26
N ILE A 3 -11.71 1.78 9.53
CA ILE A 3 -11.37 2.80 8.55
C ILE A 3 -9.90 3.17 8.73
N ILE A 4 -9.10 3.02 7.67
CA ILE A 4 -7.67 3.30 7.66
C ILE A 4 -7.43 4.52 6.75
N PRO A 5 -7.18 5.72 7.30
CA PRO A 5 -6.87 6.88 6.48
C PRO A 5 -5.53 6.70 5.78
N ALA A 6 -5.43 7.23 4.55
CA ALA A 6 -4.22 7.15 3.74
C ALA A 6 -3.50 8.51 3.67
N ILE A 7 -2.17 8.44 3.60
CA ILE A 7 -1.26 9.56 3.33
C ILE A 7 -0.38 9.16 2.15
N ASP A 8 -0.67 9.71 0.98
CA ASP A 8 0.17 9.55 -0.19
C ASP A 8 1.29 10.57 -0.18
N LEU A 9 2.54 10.12 -0.26
CA LEU A 9 3.74 10.95 -0.23
C LEU A 9 4.34 11.10 -1.63
N ARG A 10 4.49 12.34 -2.09
CA ARG A 10 5.23 12.71 -3.29
C ARG A 10 6.08 13.94 -3.04
N ALA A 11 7.37 13.87 -3.33
CA ALA A 11 8.34 14.94 -3.06
C ALA A 11 8.25 15.49 -1.62
N GLY A 12 8.02 14.60 -0.63
CA GLY A 12 7.91 14.95 0.79
C GLY A 12 6.58 15.55 1.22
N ARG A 13 5.59 15.68 0.33
CA ARG A 13 4.27 16.30 0.58
C ARG A 13 3.16 15.27 0.58
N CYS A 14 2.04 15.61 1.23
CA CYS A 14 0.79 14.84 1.13
C CYS A 14 0.05 15.24 -0.14
N VAL A 15 -0.19 14.26 -1.00
CA VAL A 15 -0.84 14.48 -2.30
C VAL A 15 -1.96 13.47 -2.53
N ARG A 16 -2.75 13.68 -3.56
CA ARG A 16 -3.63 12.69 -4.17
C ARG A 16 -3.42 12.73 -5.68
N LEU A 17 -3.25 11.56 -6.27
CA LEU A 17 -3.30 11.39 -7.72
C LEU A 17 -4.69 10.89 -8.12
N ARG A 18 -5.22 11.40 -9.22
CA ARG A 18 -6.44 10.87 -9.82
C ARG A 18 -6.08 9.68 -10.69
N GLN A 19 -6.60 8.47 -10.36
CA GLN A 19 -6.31 7.21 -11.07
C GLN A 19 -4.80 6.94 -11.26
N GLY A 20 -3.96 7.38 -10.31
CA GLY A 20 -2.51 7.23 -10.38
C GLY A 20 -1.80 8.12 -11.42
N ILE A 21 -2.51 9.04 -12.09
CA ILE A 21 -1.94 9.89 -13.14
C ILE A 21 -1.09 11.00 -12.50
N LYS A 22 0.22 11.00 -12.82
CA LYS A 22 1.21 11.93 -12.21
C LYS A 22 0.90 13.41 -12.41
N ASP A 23 0.33 13.76 -13.57
CA ASP A 23 0.03 15.15 -13.93
C ASP A 23 -1.32 15.62 -13.37
N GLN A 24 -2.08 14.73 -12.73
CA GLN A 24 -3.33 15.01 -12.03
C GLN A 24 -3.14 14.96 -10.51
N GLU A 25 -2.14 15.68 -10.03
CA GLU A 25 -1.81 15.80 -8.61
C GLU A 25 -2.60 16.92 -7.94
N THR A 26 -3.16 16.64 -6.79
CA THR A 26 -3.66 17.64 -5.83
C THR A 26 -2.81 17.57 -4.57
N VAL A 27 -2.20 18.69 -4.19
CA VAL A 27 -1.44 18.81 -2.93
C VAL A 27 -2.40 19.18 -1.81
N TYR A 28 -2.42 18.38 -0.74
CA TYR A 28 -3.25 18.61 0.44
C TYR A 28 -2.49 19.22 1.61
N SER A 29 -1.19 18.94 1.73
CA SER A 29 -0.36 19.49 2.80
C SER A 29 1.13 19.32 2.48
N ASP A 30 1.92 20.31 2.87
CA ASP A 30 3.38 20.22 2.87
C ASP A 30 3.94 19.58 4.15
N ASN A 31 3.08 19.27 5.13
CA ASN A 31 3.47 18.69 6.41
C ASN A 31 2.79 17.34 6.71
N PRO A 32 3.34 16.22 6.23
CA PRO A 32 2.79 14.89 6.48
C PRO A 32 2.68 14.50 7.96
N VAL A 33 3.54 15.05 8.81
CA VAL A 33 3.52 14.79 10.27
C VAL A 33 2.26 15.38 10.90
N GLU A 34 1.89 16.61 10.54
CA GLU A 34 0.64 17.21 11.03
C GLU A 34 -0.60 16.46 10.52
N VAL A 35 -0.57 16.00 9.26
CA VAL A 35 -1.66 15.20 8.71
C VAL A 35 -1.82 13.90 9.50
N ALA A 36 -0.72 13.20 9.82
CA ALA A 36 -0.76 11.97 10.60
C ALA A 36 -1.31 12.21 12.02
N ARG A 37 -0.86 13.26 12.72
CA ARG A 37 -1.38 13.63 14.03
C ARG A 37 -2.86 13.99 13.99
N ARG A 38 -3.32 14.65 12.94
CA ARG A 38 -4.74 14.96 12.76
C ARG A 38 -5.58 13.70 12.61
N TRP A 39 -5.11 12.71 11.83
CA TRP A 39 -5.82 11.43 11.71
C TRP A 39 -5.89 10.68 13.04
N GLU A 40 -4.78 10.62 13.78
CA GLU A 40 -4.76 10.01 15.10
C GLU A 40 -5.73 10.73 16.07
N ALA A 41 -5.72 12.06 16.11
CA ALA A 41 -6.63 12.86 16.94
C ALA A 41 -8.11 12.69 16.55
N GLN A 42 -8.40 12.31 15.30
CA GLN A 42 -9.74 11.99 14.81
C GLN A 42 -10.15 10.52 15.06
N GLY A 43 -9.31 9.75 15.77
CA GLY A 43 -9.62 8.38 16.19
C GLY A 43 -9.19 7.30 15.18
N ALA A 44 -8.29 7.60 14.26
CA ALA A 44 -7.69 6.55 13.43
C ALA A 44 -6.92 5.56 14.31
N GLU A 45 -7.09 4.27 14.07
CA GLU A 45 -6.39 3.19 14.76
C GLU A 45 -5.14 2.72 14.01
N VAL A 46 -5.07 2.97 12.70
CA VAL A 46 -3.95 2.68 11.81
C VAL A 46 -3.87 3.76 10.74
N ILE A 47 -2.68 4.12 10.28
CA ILE A 47 -2.51 4.99 9.10
C ILE A 47 -1.81 4.22 7.99
N HIS A 48 -2.34 4.32 6.78
CA HIS A 48 -1.72 3.82 5.55
C HIS A 48 -0.86 4.90 4.91
N VAL A 49 0.43 4.64 4.72
CA VAL A 49 1.35 5.57 4.06
C VAL A 49 1.83 4.95 2.75
N VAL A 50 1.74 5.71 1.66
CA VAL A 50 2.25 5.30 0.35
C VAL A 50 3.38 6.22 -0.09
N ASP A 51 4.57 5.67 -0.32
CA ASP A 51 5.67 6.37 -0.98
C ASP A 51 5.47 6.29 -2.50
N LEU A 52 4.75 7.27 -3.08
CA LEU A 52 4.45 7.30 -4.51
C LEU A 52 5.72 7.44 -5.37
N ASP A 53 6.67 8.27 -4.96
CA ASP A 53 7.95 8.36 -5.66
C ASP A 53 8.66 7.01 -5.63
N GLY A 54 8.61 6.33 -4.48
CA GLY A 54 9.15 4.99 -4.33
C GLY A 54 8.46 3.95 -5.21
N ALA A 55 7.14 4.03 -5.33
CA ALA A 55 6.37 3.14 -6.21
C ALA A 55 6.79 3.31 -7.68
N PHE A 56 6.98 4.54 -8.14
CA PHE A 56 7.40 4.84 -9.51
C PHE A 56 8.87 4.49 -9.76
N GLU A 57 9.77 4.83 -8.83
CA GLU A 57 11.22 4.62 -9.02
C GLU A 57 11.70 3.23 -8.58
N GLY A 58 10.87 2.48 -7.87
CA GLY A 58 11.19 1.14 -7.40
C GLY A 58 12.16 1.08 -6.23
N ARG A 59 12.30 2.16 -5.49
CA ARG A 59 13.10 2.26 -4.26
C ARG A 59 12.50 3.33 -3.35
N PRO A 60 12.57 3.17 -2.00
CA PRO A 60 12.03 4.17 -1.09
C PRO A 60 12.66 5.55 -1.30
N ARG A 61 11.84 6.58 -1.51
CA ARG A 61 12.26 7.97 -1.75
C ARG A 61 11.92 8.89 -0.58
N ASN A 62 10.74 8.71 0.01
CA ASN A 62 10.26 9.53 1.11
C ASN A 62 10.55 8.94 2.50
N PHE A 63 11.52 8.04 2.60
CA PHE A 63 11.80 7.30 3.83
C PHE A 63 12.13 8.18 5.04
N ALA A 64 12.79 9.33 4.84
CA ALA A 64 13.06 10.28 5.91
C ALA A 64 11.77 10.90 6.48
N VAL A 65 10.78 11.16 5.62
CA VAL A 65 9.44 11.65 6.00
C VAL A 65 8.68 10.56 6.73
N VAL A 66 8.67 9.32 6.19
CA VAL A 66 8.04 8.17 6.85
C VAL A 66 8.56 7.99 8.28
N LYS A 67 9.87 8.08 8.50
CA LYS A 67 10.45 8.01 9.85
C LYS A 67 9.96 9.10 10.78
N LYS A 68 9.75 10.33 10.28
CA LYS A 68 9.19 11.43 11.09
C LYS A 68 7.74 11.15 11.44
N VAL A 69 6.93 10.65 10.49
CA VAL A 69 5.53 10.28 10.70
C VAL A 69 5.43 9.18 11.77
N VAL A 70 6.18 8.08 11.61
CA VAL A 70 6.21 6.96 12.58
C VAL A 70 6.54 7.43 14.01
N LYS A 71 7.48 8.37 14.16
CA LYS A 71 7.86 8.91 15.47
C LYS A 71 6.83 9.89 16.08
N ALA A 72 5.96 10.44 15.25
CA ALA A 72 5.08 11.54 15.65
C ALA A 72 3.72 11.08 16.16
N VAL A 73 3.33 9.83 15.92
CA VAL A 73 2.05 9.23 16.31
C VAL A 73 2.27 7.96 17.12
N GLY A 74 1.32 7.62 17.99
CA GLY A 74 1.32 6.40 18.80
C GLY A 74 0.63 5.21 18.12
N ILE A 75 -0.09 5.44 17.02
CA ILE A 75 -0.82 4.41 16.30
C ILE A 75 0.05 3.74 15.21
N PRO A 76 -0.22 2.46 14.86
CA PRO A 76 0.52 1.73 13.85
C PRO A 76 0.50 2.41 12.48
N ILE A 77 1.65 2.39 11.81
CA ILE A 77 1.79 2.83 10.42
C ILE A 77 2.01 1.61 9.53
N GLN A 78 1.23 1.48 8.45
CA GLN A 78 1.53 0.56 7.37
C GLN A 78 2.09 1.32 6.16
N LEU A 79 3.13 0.76 5.52
CA LEU A 79 3.87 1.43 4.45
C LEU A 79 3.88 0.63 3.17
N GLY A 80 3.44 1.24 2.08
CA GLY A 80 3.62 0.78 0.70
C GLY A 80 4.50 1.70 -0.13
N GLY A 81 4.91 1.25 -1.31
CA GLY A 81 5.69 2.02 -2.27
C GLY A 81 7.21 1.79 -2.18
N GLY A 82 7.79 1.28 -3.28
CA GLY A 82 9.25 1.15 -3.46
C GLY A 82 9.95 0.02 -2.69
N LEU A 83 9.24 -0.81 -1.95
CA LEU A 83 9.80 -1.93 -1.18
C LEU A 83 10.01 -3.14 -2.11
N ARG A 84 11.21 -3.29 -2.68
CA ARG A 84 11.49 -4.33 -3.70
C ARG A 84 12.47 -5.41 -3.27
N ASN A 85 12.96 -5.39 -2.05
CA ASN A 85 13.88 -6.40 -1.51
C ASN A 85 13.81 -6.45 0.02
N LEU A 86 14.33 -7.52 0.60
CA LEU A 86 14.34 -7.74 2.05
C LEU A 86 15.04 -6.63 2.83
N LYS A 87 16.13 -6.08 2.31
CA LYS A 87 16.87 -5.00 2.98
C LYS A 87 16.00 -3.74 3.14
N ALA A 88 15.19 -3.40 2.12
CA ALA A 88 14.26 -2.27 2.20
C ALA A 88 13.13 -2.55 3.20
N ILE A 89 12.60 -3.78 3.22
CA ILE A 89 11.59 -4.23 4.17
C ILE A 89 12.13 -4.16 5.60
N GLU A 90 13.28 -4.78 5.86
CA GLU A 90 13.96 -4.77 7.16
C GLU A 90 14.21 -3.35 7.67
N ARG A 91 14.67 -2.47 6.79
CA ARG A 91 14.90 -1.05 7.10
C ARG A 91 13.60 -0.34 7.50
N ALA A 92 12.49 -0.61 6.81
CA ALA A 92 11.20 -0.01 7.13
C ALA A 92 10.69 -0.49 8.50
N ILE A 93 10.73 -1.81 8.73
CA ILE A 93 10.34 -2.42 10.00
C ILE A 93 11.23 -1.93 11.15
N GLY A 94 12.54 -1.88 10.96
CA GLY A 94 13.49 -1.36 11.94
C GLY A 94 13.35 0.14 12.24
N ALA A 95 12.69 0.89 11.36
CA ALA A 95 12.35 2.30 11.59
C ALA A 95 11.04 2.49 12.37
N GLY A 96 10.33 1.38 12.71
CA GLY A 96 9.09 1.40 13.47
C GLY A 96 7.81 1.30 12.62
N VAL A 97 7.93 1.04 11.30
CA VAL A 97 6.75 0.73 10.48
C VAL A 97 6.15 -0.59 10.99
N ALA A 98 4.87 -0.59 11.33
CA ALA A 98 4.22 -1.76 11.91
C ALA A 98 3.98 -2.86 10.87
N ARG A 99 3.61 -2.51 9.65
CA ARG A 99 3.33 -3.43 8.55
C ARG A 99 3.84 -2.86 7.23
N VAL A 100 4.48 -3.67 6.42
CA VAL A 100 4.90 -3.33 5.05
C VAL A 100 3.94 -3.92 4.04
N ILE A 101 3.82 -3.28 2.87
CA ILE A 101 2.90 -3.68 1.82
C ILE A 101 3.69 -3.88 0.53
N LEU A 102 3.59 -5.07 -0.03
CA LEU A 102 4.27 -5.46 -1.28
C LEU A 102 3.24 -5.60 -2.40
N GLY A 103 3.39 -4.84 -3.47
CA GLY A 103 2.57 -4.95 -4.69
C GLY A 103 3.39 -5.56 -5.83
N THR A 104 3.74 -4.76 -6.84
CA THR A 104 4.54 -5.15 -8.02
C THR A 104 5.77 -6.01 -7.68
N ALA A 105 6.41 -5.77 -6.54
CA ALA A 105 7.61 -6.52 -6.14
C ALA A 105 7.30 -8.00 -5.87
N ALA A 106 6.17 -8.30 -5.22
CA ALA A 106 5.74 -9.68 -4.94
C ALA A 106 5.31 -10.43 -6.22
N LEU A 107 4.79 -9.70 -7.23
CA LEU A 107 4.46 -10.28 -8.53
C LEU A 107 5.70 -10.59 -9.36
N ARG A 108 6.72 -9.71 -9.33
CA ARG A 108 7.94 -9.87 -10.13
C ARG A 108 8.96 -10.84 -9.53
N ASN A 109 8.98 -10.93 -8.23
CA ASN A 109 9.82 -11.85 -7.48
C ASN A 109 8.94 -12.68 -6.53
N PRO A 110 8.48 -13.86 -6.98
CA PRO A 110 7.57 -14.72 -6.21
C PRO A 110 8.14 -15.18 -4.85
N ASP A 111 9.47 -15.21 -4.71
CA ASP A 111 10.12 -15.64 -3.48
C ASP A 111 10.18 -14.54 -2.41
N LEU A 112 10.02 -13.27 -2.82
CA LEU A 112 10.16 -12.14 -1.89
C LEU A 112 9.09 -12.13 -0.81
N LEU A 113 7.83 -12.38 -1.18
CA LEU A 113 6.71 -12.35 -0.23
C LEU A 113 6.82 -13.46 0.81
N PRO A 114 6.98 -14.77 0.46
CA PRO A 114 7.11 -15.82 1.45
C PRO A 114 8.37 -15.68 2.33
N GLU A 115 9.49 -15.23 1.77
CA GLU A 115 10.70 -14.98 2.55
C GLU A 115 10.49 -13.83 3.55
N ALA A 116 9.87 -12.73 3.12
CA ALA A 116 9.56 -11.61 3.99
C ALA A 116 8.51 -11.99 5.06
N ALA A 117 7.46 -12.73 4.69
CA ALA A 117 6.41 -13.16 5.61
C ALA A 117 6.96 -14.11 6.70
N SER A 118 7.83 -15.04 6.33
CA SER A 118 8.51 -15.92 7.29
C SER A 118 9.42 -15.15 8.24
N ARG A 119 10.13 -14.12 7.76
CA ARG A 119 11.07 -13.33 8.57
C ARG A 119 10.38 -12.29 9.45
N PHE A 120 9.25 -11.77 9.02
CA PHE A 120 8.50 -10.70 9.68
C PHE A 120 7.04 -11.08 9.84
N GLU A 121 6.80 -12.18 10.56
CA GLU A 121 5.49 -12.79 10.77
C GLU A 121 4.43 -11.74 11.19
N GLY A 122 3.26 -11.77 10.54
CA GLY A 122 2.15 -10.85 10.80
C GLY A 122 2.37 -9.40 10.34
N ARG A 123 3.51 -9.09 9.68
CA ARG A 123 3.90 -7.71 9.35
C ARG A 123 4.08 -7.45 7.85
N VAL A 124 3.75 -8.43 7.00
CA VAL A 124 3.87 -8.29 5.54
C VAL A 124 2.51 -8.51 4.91
N ALA A 125 1.93 -7.45 4.37
CA ALA A 125 0.71 -7.49 3.57
C ALA A 125 1.05 -7.42 2.07
N ALA A 126 0.09 -7.80 1.24
CA ALA A 126 0.22 -7.70 -0.21
C ALA A 126 -0.84 -6.77 -0.81
N ALA A 127 -0.45 -5.97 -1.80
CA ALA A 127 -1.35 -5.09 -2.55
C ALA A 127 -1.66 -5.67 -3.93
N ILE A 128 -2.93 -5.55 -4.30
CA ILE A 128 -3.50 -5.98 -5.57
C ILE A 128 -4.23 -4.79 -6.16
N ASP A 129 -3.58 -4.11 -7.09
CA ASP A 129 -4.18 -3.01 -7.82
C ASP A 129 -4.71 -3.53 -9.14
N ALA A 130 -6.01 -3.41 -9.41
CA ALA A 130 -6.63 -4.00 -10.58
C ALA A 130 -7.51 -3.01 -11.35
N ARG A 131 -7.57 -3.18 -12.66
CA ARG A 131 -8.54 -2.52 -13.54
C ARG A 131 -9.38 -3.61 -14.20
N ASP A 132 -10.69 -3.53 -14.05
CA ASP A 132 -11.63 -4.54 -14.58
C ASP A 132 -11.26 -5.98 -14.21
N GLY A 133 -10.71 -6.17 -13.00
CA GLY A 133 -10.29 -7.47 -12.48
C GLY A 133 -8.91 -7.95 -12.93
N ILE A 134 -8.23 -7.25 -13.84
CA ILE A 134 -6.86 -7.55 -14.28
C ILE A 134 -5.86 -6.74 -13.45
N VAL A 135 -4.86 -7.42 -12.90
CA VAL A 135 -3.85 -6.78 -12.04
C VAL A 135 -2.92 -5.88 -12.85
N ALA A 136 -2.72 -4.66 -12.35
CA ALA A 136 -1.78 -3.71 -12.90
C ALA A 136 -0.50 -3.63 -12.04
N VAL A 137 0.60 -3.29 -12.68
CA VAL A 137 1.94 -3.19 -12.08
C VAL A 137 2.61 -1.85 -12.43
N GLU A 138 3.74 -1.57 -11.78
CA GLU A 138 4.59 -0.40 -12.11
C GLU A 138 3.87 0.95 -11.94
N GLY A 139 3.15 1.11 -10.83
CA GLY A 139 2.35 2.33 -10.60
C GLY A 139 1.20 2.44 -11.61
N TRP A 140 0.59 1.29 -11.94
CA TRP A 140 -0.61 1.15 -12.78
C TRP A 140 -0.40 1.44 -14.28
N THR A 141 0.87 1.46 -14.73
CA THR A 141 1.23 1.78 -16.11
C THR A 141 1.18 0.58 -17.05
N ARG A 142 1.15 -0.64 -16.49
CA ARG A 142 1.16 -1.88 -17.26
C ARG A 142 0.24 -2.92 -16.63
N GLU A 143 -0.53 -3.63 -17.43
CA GLU A 143 -1.30 -4.80 -17.01
C GLU A 143 -0.38 -6.03 -16.92
N SER A 144 -0.62 -6.88 -15.93
CA SER A 144 0.10 -8.13 -15.74
C SER A 144 -0.48 -9.27 -16.60
N GLY A 145 -1.73 -9.15 -17.03
CA GLY A 145 -2.52 -10.21 -17.63
C GLY A 145 -3.12 -11.21 -16.63
N GLU A 146 -2.84 -11.06 -15.34
CA GLU A 146 -3.32 -11.97 -14.30
C GLU A 146 -4.62 -11.45 -13.65
N GLN A 147 -5.53 -12.37 -13.30
CA GLN A 147 -6.75 -12.05 -12.58
C GLN A 147 -6.45 -11.72 -11.11
N ALA A 148 -7.13 -10.70 -10.58
CA ALA A 148 -6.93 -10.26 -9.19
C ALA A 148 -7.17 -11.37 -8.16
N ILE A 149 -8.17 -12.24 -8.39
CA ILE A 149 -8.49 -13.36 -7.51
C ILE A 149 -7.35 -14.39 -7.49
N ASP A 150 -6.78 -14.74 -8.64
CA ASP A 150 -5.69 -15.71 -8.72
C ASP A 150 -4.44 -15.20 -8.00
N VAL A 151 -4.16 -13.90 -8.15
CA VAL A 151 -3.06 -13.23 -7.45
C VAL A 151 -3.33 -13.19 -5.95
N ALA A 152 -4.56 -12.91 -5.51
CA ALA A 152 -4.93 -12.88 -4.11
C ALA A 152 -4.71 -14.23 -3.43
N LEU A 153 -5.20 -15.31 -4.02
CA LEU A 153 -5.01 -16.68 -3.54
C LEU A 153 -3.51 -17.07 -3.47
N ARG A 154 -2.73 -16.62 -4.45
CA ARG A 154 -1.28 -16.84 -4.46
C ARG A 154 -0.58 -16.09 -3.33
N PHE A 155 -0.94 -14.83 -3.09
CA PHE A 155 -0.36 -14.01 -2.02
C PHE A 155 -0.75 -14.51 -0.63
N GLU A 156 -1.99 -14.94 -0.46
CA GLU A 156 -2.44 -15.57 0.77
C GLU A 156 -1.63 -16.83 1.09
N ARG A 157 -1.48 -17.76 0.13
CA ARG A 157 -0.66 -18.96 0.27
C ARG A 157 0.82 -18.66 0.53
N ALA A 158 1.31 -17.53 0.05
CA ALA A 158 2.66 -17.03 0.28
C ALA A 158 2.84 -16.39 1.67
N GLY A 159 1.79 -16.35 2.50
CA GLY A 159 1.86 -15.88 3.89
C GLY A 159 1.61 -14.37 4.07
N ALA A 160 0.97 -13.71 3.12
CA ALA A 160 0.52 -12.33 3.33
C ALA A 160 -0.43 -12.27 4.53
N CYS A 161 -0.15 -11.39 5.50
CA CYS A 161 -0.99 -11.23 6.70
C CYS A 161 -2.28 -10.45 6.44
N ALA A 162 -2.39 -9.77 5.30
CA ALA A 162 -3.57 -9.07 4.82
C ALA A 162 -3.44 -8.78 3.32
N LEU A 163 -4.57 -8.60 2.64
CA LEU A 163 -4.63 -8.21 1.25
C LEU A 163 -5.24 -6.80 1.13
N ILE A 164 -4.62 -5.95 0.33
CA ILE A 164 -5.09 -4.59 0.06
C ILE A 164 -5.50 -4.52 -1.41
N TYR A 165 -6.79 -4.38 -1.65
CA TYR A 165 -7.33 -4.32 -3.00
C TYR A 165 -7.65 -2.89 -3.42
N THR A 166 -7.12 -2.46 -4.58
CA THR A 166 -7.42 -1.18 -5.20
C THR A 166 -8.13 -1.39 -6.54
N ASP A 167 -9.34 -0.85 -6.67
CA ASP A 167 -9.98 -0.69 -7.98
C ASP A 167 -9.50 0.63 -8.61
N ILE A 168 -8.56 0.52 -9.55
CA ILE A 168 -7.89 1.66 -10.18
C ILE A 168 -8.90 2.58 -10.90
N ALA A 169 -9.96 2.02 -11.50
CA ALA A 169 -10.96 2.80 -12.21
C ALA A 169 -11.75 3.74 -11.27
N ARG A 170 -11.80 3.40 -9.98
CA ARG A 170 -12.52 4.19 -8.95
C ARG A 170 -11.61 5.00 -8.05
N ASP A 171 -10.30 4.71 -8.05
CA ASP A 171 -9.36 5.42 -7.19
C ASP A 171 -9.29 6.91 -7.53
N GLY A 172 -9.48 7.76 -6.51
CA GLY A 172 -9.51 9.22 -6.64
C GLY A 172 -10.73 9.80 -7.34
N MET A 173 -11.74 9.00 -7.71
CA MET A 173 -12.93 9.43 -8.47
C MET A 173 -14.12 9.84 -7.61
N GLN A 174 -14.11 9.56 -6.30
CA GLN A 174 -15.22 9.84 -5.35
C GLN A 174 -16.56 9.18 -5.75
N THR A 175 -16.52 8.09 -6.51
CA THR A 175 -17.70 7.35 -6.97
C THR A 175 -18.08 6.17 -6.06
N GLY A 176 -17.40 6.06 -4.91
CA GLY A 176 -17.53 4.96 -3.97
C GLY A 176 -16.80 3.68 -4.42
N PRO A 177 -16.68 2.69 -3.52
CA PRO A 177 -15.94 1.44 -3.78
C PRO A 177 -16.68 0.52 -4.76
N ASN A 178 -15.95 -0.37 -5.41
CA ASN A 178 -16.52 -1.47 -6.19
C ASN A 178 -16.95 -2.62 -5.26
N LEU A 179 -18.13 -2.50 -4.66
CA LEU A 179 -18.61 -3.48 -3.69
C LEU A 179 -18.73 -4.89 -4.28
N ALA A 180 -19.14 -5.00 -5.55
CA ALA A 180 -19.29 -6.30 -6.20
C ALA A 180 -17.92 -6.98 -6.44
N GLY A 181 -16.90 -6.23 -6.87
CA GLY A 181 -15.55 -6.72 -7.02
C GLY A 181 -14.91 -7.11 -5.68
N LEU A 182 -15.07 -6.24 -4.68
CA LEU A 182 -14.55 -6.48 -3.33
C LEU A 182 -15.19 -7.73 -2.69
N LYS A 183 -16.52 -7.90 -2.85
CA LYS A 183 -17.25 -9.07 -2.34
C LYS A 183 -16.71 -10.37 -2.95
N ARG A 184 -16.55 -10.42 -4.28
CA ARG A 184 -15.99 -11.60 -4.96
C ARG A 184 -14.60 -11.95 -4.48
N LEU A 185 -13.76 -10.93 -4.25
CA LEU A 185 -12.40 -11.14 -3.71
C LEU A 185 -12.48 -11.68 -2.28
N ALA A 186 -13.27 -11.06 -1.41
CA ALA A 186 -13.42 -11.46 -0.01
C ALA A 186 -14.05 -12.87 0.16
N GLU A 187 -14.89 -13.32 -0.79
CA GLU A 187 -15.42 -14.68 -0.80
C GLU A 187 -14.40 -15.74 -1.27
N ALA A 188 -13.34 -15.30 -1.95
CA ALA A 188 -12.32 -16.20 -2.51
C ALA A 188 -11.13 -16.44 -1.56
N VAL A 189 -10.89 -15.56 -0.58
CA VAL A 189 -9.73 -15.62 0.33
C VAL A 189 -10.19 -15.61 1.79
N GLU A 190 -9.34 -16.15 2.67
CA GLU A 190 -9.54 -16.13 4.13
C GLU A 190 -8.80 -14.95 4.79
N ALA A 191 -7.74 -14.47 4.15
CA ALA A 191 -6.96 -13.33 4.64
C ALA A 191 -7.81 -12.04 4.69
N PRO A 192 -7.67 -11.23 5.76
CA PRO A 192 -8.35 -9.95 5.86
C PRO A 192 -7.91 -8.95 4.81
#